data_aa9abaa78958150caee2ee15195d80db
#
_entry.id   aa9abaa78958150caee2ee15195d80db
#
_cell.length_a   1.000
_cell.length_b   1.000
_cell.length_c   1.000
_cell.angle_alpha   90.00
_cell.angle_beta   90.00
_cell.angle_gamma   90.00
#
_symmetry.space_group_name_H-M   'P 1'
#
loop_
_entity.id
_entity.type
_entity.pdbx_description
1 polymer ?
#
loop_
_entity_poly.entity_id
_entity_poly.type
_entity_poly.pdbx_seq_one_letter_code
_entity_poly.pdbx_strand_id
1 'polypeptide(L)'
;MLKIWEKYLLSIRKAGSSCGAIIEIRANGIPAGLGAPIYSKLDSDIASAMMSINAVKGVNIGSGMNSAQLSGEENSDEISKSKNKLKFNSNNAGGILGGISSGQQIIVSFAVKPTSSILKSRKTINKFGKNTRISVKGRHDPCVGIRAVPVGEAMLSCVLLDHYLLNLSLIHISEPTRPS
;
A
#
# COMPACT_ATOMS: atom_id res chain seq x y z
N MET A 1 21.92 6.95 6.55
CA MET A 1 20.68 6.19 6.78
C MET A 1 20.86 4.69 6.45
N LEU A 2 21.38 4.32 5.27
CA LEU A 2 21.57 2.91 4.86
C LEU A 2 22.37 2.08 5.88
N LYS A 3 23.53 2.56 6.34
CA LYS A 3 24.38 1.88 7.34
C LYS A 3 23.67 1.60 8.68
N ILE A 4 22.72 2.46 9.08
CA ILE A 4 21.94 2.26 10.30
C ILE A 4 21.00 1.07 10.13
N TRP A 5 20.30 0.99 8.99
CA TRP A 5 19.43 -0.11 8.64
C TRP A 5 20.17 -1.44 8.53
N GLU A 6 21.33 -1.45 7.86
CA GLU A 6 22.16 -2.65 7.77
C GLU A 6 22.57 -3.16 9.15
N LYS A 7 23.08 -2.27 10.01
CA LYS A 7 23.46 -2.62 11.38
C LYS A 7 22.26 -3.19 12.17
N TYR A 8 21.10 -2.58 12.05
CA TYR A 8 19.88 -3.04 12.69
C TYR A 8 19.48 -4.45 12.20
N LEU A 9 19.39 -4.65 10.89
CA LEU A 9 19.02 -5.94 10.30
C LEU A 9 20.04 -7.05 10.64
N LEU A 10 21.33 -6.74 10.67
CA LEU A 10 22.37 -7.65 11.11
C LEU A 10 22.20 -8.03 12.60
N SER A 11 21.82 -7.08 13.45
CA SER A 11 21.55 -7.38 14.87
C SER A 11 20.35 -8.30 15.04
N ILE A 12 19.26 -8.09 14.32
CA ILE A 12 18.07 -8.94 14.30
C ILE A 12 18.42 -10.35 13.82
N ARG A 13 19.20 -10.45 12.73
CA ARG A 13 19.66 -11.73 12.20
C ARG A 13 20.54 -12.49 13.21
N LYS A 14 21.51 -11.82 13.85
CA LYS A 14 22.37 -12.40 14.89
C LYS A 14 21.55 -12.89 16.10
N ALA A 15 20.47 -12.18 16.45
CA ALA A 15 19.56 -12.56 17.50
C ALA A 15 18.64 -13.74 17.12
N GLY A 16 18.70 -14.26 15.87
CA GLY A 16 17.84 -15.34 15.38
C GLY A 16 16.36 -14.94 15.35
N SER A 17 16.06 -13.64 15.14
CA SER A 17 14.73 -13.05 15.15
C SER A 17 14.40 -12.43 13.78
N SER A 18 13.23 -11.81 13.67
CA SER A 18 12.77 -11.06 12.50
C SER A 18 12.09 -9.76 12.93
N CYS A 19 12.01 -8.80 12.02
CA CYS A 19 11.24 -7.57 12.19
C CYS A 19 10.26 -7.38 11.03
N GLY A 20 9.19 -6.60 11.28
CA GLY A 20 8.27 -6.14 10.27
C GLY A 20 8.79 -4.87 9.58
N ALA A 21 8.00 -4.36 8.64
CA ALA A 21 8.25 -3.12 7.95
C ALA A 21 6.95 -2.43 7.57
N ILE A 22 6.99 -1.12 7.42
CA ILE A 22 6.00 -0.35 6.69
C ILE A 22 6.64 0.03 5.35
N ILE A 23 5.96 -0.29 4.27
CA ILE A 23 6.35 0.04 2.90
C ILE A 23 5.44 1.16 2.43
N GLU A 24 6.02 2.22 1.90
CA GLU A 24 5.28 3.29 1.23
C GLU A 24 5.64 3.30 -0.25
N ILE A 25 4.62 3.35 -1.09
CA ILE A 25 4.75 3.42 -2.55
C ILE A 25 4.06 4.69 -3.02
N ARG A 26 4.70 5.39 -3.93
CA ARG A 26 4.22 6.63 -4.51
C ARG A 26 4.14 6.50 -6.03
N ALA A 27 2.94 6.63 -6.59
CA ALA A 27 2.73 6.65 -8.03
C ALA A 27 2.49 8.08 -8.53
N ASN A 28 3.28 8.50 -9.50
CA ASN A 28 3.21 9.82 -10.12
C ASN A 28 2.63 9.74 -11.53
N GLY A 29 2.07 10.84 -12.01
CA GLY A 29 1.58 10.94 -13.39
C GLY A 29 0.27 10.19 -13.64
N ILE A 30 -0.47 9.87 -12.59
CA ILE A 30 -1.77 9.22 -12.70
C ILE A 30 -2.80 10.28 -13.08
N PRO A 31 -3.57 10.08 -14.17
CA PRO A 31 -4.61 11.03 -14.58
C PRO A 31 -5.73 11.08 -13.53
N ALA A 32 -6.40 12.22 -13.45
CA ALA A 32 -7.65 12.33 -12.69
C ALA A 32 -8.76 11.53 -13.37
N GLY A 33 -9.66 10.92 -12.59
CA GLY A 33 -10.85 10.24 -13.10
C GLY A 33 -10.77 8.71 -13.13
N LEU A 34 -9.68 8.09 -12.65
CA LEU A 34 -9.60 6.64 -12.54
C LEU A 34 -10.35 6.15 -11.30
N GLY A 35 -11.14 5.11 -11.45
CA GLY A 35 -11.96 4.54 -10.40
C GLY A 35 -13.45 4.87 -10.55
N ALA A 36 -14.24 4.49 -9.56
CA ALA A 36 -15.68 4.72 -9.55
C ALA A 36 -16.17 5.09 -8.13
N PRO A 37 -17.32 5.78 -8.00
CA PRO A 37 -17.72 6.32 -6.69
C PRO A 37 -18.40 5.30 -5.77
N ILE A 38 -18.92 4.17 -6.30
CA ILE A 38 -19.70 3.20 -5.53
C ILE A 38 -19.07 1.81 -5.56
N TYR A 39 -18.94 1.20 -6.74
CA TYR A 39 -18.28 -0.08 -6.96
C TYR A 39 -16.96 0.16 -7.66
N SER A 40 -15.98 -0.72 -7.43
CA SER A 40 -14.62 -0.57 -8.00
C SER A 40 -14.00 0.79 -7.68
N LYS A 41 -14.12 1.21 -6.43
CA LYS A 41 -13.40 2.37 -5.93
C LYS A 41 -11.91 2.12 -6.02
N LEU A 42 -11.16 3.08 -6.54
CA LEU A 42 -9.71 2.92 -6.71
C LEU A 42 -8.98 2.62 -5.40
N ASP A 43 -9.33 3.30 -4.31
CA ASP A 43 -8.77 3.05 -2.97
C ASP A 43 -9.10 1.65 -2.45
N SER A 44 -10.32 1.18 -2.69
CA SER A 44 -10.77 -0.16 -2.29
C SER A 44 -10.02 -1.26 -3.03
N ASP A 45 -9.87 -1.13 -4.34
CA ASP A 45 -9.19 -2.12 -5.17
C ASP A 45 -7.67 -2.13 -4.89
N ILE A 46 -7.06 -0.96 -4.68
CA ILE A 46 -5.67 -0.86 -4.20
C ILE A 46 -5.53 -1.55 -2.84
N ALA A 47 -6.41 -1.24 -1.88
CA ALA A 47 -6.33 -1.83 -0.54
C ALA A 47 -6.49 -3.36 -0.59
N SER A 48 -7.42 -3.87 -1.40
CA SER A 48 -7.65 -5.30 -1.63
C SER A 48 -6.41 -5.97 -2.23
N ALA A 49 -5.83 -5.39 -3.28
CA ALA A 49 -4.64 -5.90 -3.93
C ALA A 49 -3.44 -5.93 -2.98
N MET A 50 -3.18 -4.83 -2.24
CA MET A 50 -2.10 -4.80 -1.26
C MET A 50 -2.31 -5.80 -0.13
N MET A 51 -3.55 -5.97 0.34
CA MET A 51 -3.88 -6.91 1.41
C MET A 51 -3.74 -8.37 0.96
N SER A 52 -3.81 -8.67 -0.35
CA SER A 52 -3.57 -9.99 -0.91
C SER A 52 -2.10 -10.41 -0.88
N ILE A 53 -1.17 -9.46 -0.72
CA ILE A 53 0.26 -9.76 -0.62
C ILE A 53 0.52 -10.49 0.71
N ASN A 54 1.23 -11.63 0.63
CA ASN A 54 1.55 -12.43 1.80
C ASN A 54 2.28 -11.61 2.88
N ALA A 55 1.89 -11.81 4.13
CA ALA A 55 2.39 -11.12 5.32
C ALA A 55 1.95 -9.66 5.49
N VAL A 56 1.19 -9.07 4.59
CA VAL A 56 0.56 -7.76 4.79
C VAL A 56 -0.56 -7.89 5.82
N LYS A 57 -0.67 -6.90 6.72
CA LYS A 57 -1.63 -6.87 7.84
C LYS A 57 -2.37 -5.54 8.00
N GLY A 58 -2.06 -4.57 7.18
CA GLY A 58 -2.72 -3.28 7.16
C GLY A 58 -2.32 -2.50 5.93
N VAL A 59 -3.24 -1.69 5.43
CA VAL A 59 -3.05 -0.81 4.27
C VAL A 59 -3.59 0.56 4.63
N ASN A 60 -2.88 1.59 4.23
CA ASN A 60 -3.30 2.99 4.34
C ASN A 60 -3.22 3.66 2.96
N ILE A 61 -4.15 4.54 2.68
CA ILE A 61 -4.14 5.45 1.54
C ILE A 61 -3.96 6.88 2.10
N GLY A 62 -2.99 7.64 1.56
CA GLY A 62 -2.66 8.96 2.07
C GLY A 62 -2.31 8.96 3.54
N SER A 63 -2.93 9.84 4.33
CA SER A 63 -2.75 9.91 5.78
C SER A 63 -3.27 8.68 6.53
N GLY A 64 -4.10 7.84 5.89
CA GLY A 64 -4.59 6.58 6.44
C GLY A 64 -5.19 6.73 7.84
N MET A 65 -4.73 5.90 8.79
CA MET A 65 -5.22 5.92 10.18
C MET A 65 -5.00 7.25 10.90
N ASN A 66 -4.00 8.04 10.48
CA ASN A 66 -3.73 9.34 11.09
C ASN A 66 -4.86 10.35 10.81
N SER A 67 -5.63 10.17 9.74
CA SER A 67 -6.77 11.04 9.42
C SER A 67 -7.80 11.11 10.55
N ALA A 68 -7.92 10.05 11.36
CA ALA A 68 -8.82 10.03 12.51
C ALA A 68 -8.43 10.97 13.65
N GLN A 69 -7.22 11.49 13.63
CA GLN A 69 -6.68 12.42 14.64
C GLN A 69 -6.69 13.88 14.18
N LEU A 70 -7.01 14.12 12.89
CA LEU A 70 -7.03 15.45 12.29
C LEU A 70 -8.42 16.07 12.40
N SER A 71 -8.48 17.40 12.50
CA SER A 71 -9.71 18.14 12.28
C SER A 71 -10.08 18.14 10.79
N GLY A 72 -11.30 18.57 10.46
CA GLY A 72 -11.75 18.66 9.07
C GLY A 72 -10.89 19.61 8.24
N GLU A 73 -10.48 20.72 8.83
CA GLU A 73 -9.62 21.72 8.20
C GLU A 73 -8.20 21.18 7.97
N GLU A 74 -7.63 20.48 8.95
CA GLU A 74 -6.28 19.88 8.83
C GLU A 74 -6.23 18.76 7.80
N ASN A 75 -7.30 17.97 7.70
CA ASN A 75 -7.38 16.87 6.74
C ASN A 75 -7.77 17.32 5.32
N SER A 76 -8.27 18.56 5.17
CA SER A 76 -8.70 19.08 3.86
C SER A 76 -7.49 19.32 2.95
N ASP A 77 -7.56 18.78 1.72
CA ASP A 77 -6.57 19.03 0.68
C ASP A 77 -6.97 20.25 -0.12
N GLU A 78 -6.52 21.42 0.31
CA GLU A 78 -6.82 22.68 -0.34
C GLU A 78 -6.20 22.78 -1.74
N ILE A 79 -6.95 23.35 -2.66
CA ILE A 79 -6.55 23.59 -4.05
C ILE A 79 -6.42 25.09 -4.30
N SER A 80 -5.31 25.50 -4.88
CA SER A 80 -5.05 26.86 -5.28
C SER A 80 -4.70 26.93 -6.78
N LYS A 81 -4.88 28.10 -7.39
CA LYS A 81 -4.47 28.34 -8.77
C LYS A 81 -3.25 29.25 -8.78
N SER A 82 -2.15 28.79 -9.38
CA SER A 82 -0.93 29.57 -9.57
C SER A 82 -0.51 29.52 -11.03
N LYS A 83 -0.32 30.69 -11.67
CA LYS A 83 0.14 30.81 -13.07
C LYS A 83 -0.61 29.88 -14.05
N ASN A 84 -1.93 29.83 -13.98
CA ASN A 84 -2.81 28.95 -14.77
C ASN A 84 -2.65 27.45 -14.56
N LYS A 85 -1.95 27.02 -13.49
CA LYS A 85 -1.86 25.61 -13.08
C LYS A 85 -2.55 25.41 -11.74
N LEU A 86 -3.24 24.28 -11.60
CA LEU A 86 -3.74 23.83 -10.31
C LEU A 86 -2.56 23.44 -9.43
N LYS A 87 -2.60 23.87 -8.18
CA LYS A 87 -1.63 23.51 -7.14
C LYS A 87 -2.41 22.96 -5.96
N PHE A 88 -2.09 21.75 -5.57
CA PHE A 88 -2.55 21.18 -4.32
C PHE A 88 -1.59 21.56 -3.20
N ASN A 89 -2.12 22.00 -2.06
CA ASN A 89 -1.31 22.45 -0.92
C ASN A 89 -0.92 21.28 0.00
N SER A 90 -1.71 20.21 -0.02
CA SER A 90 -1.49 18.97 0.74
C SER A 90 -1.96 17.76 -0.08
N ASN A 91 -1.77 16.55 0.44
CA ASN A 91 -2.23 15.31 -0.18
C ASN A 91 -2.59 14.28 0.92
N ASN A 92 -3.43 14.69 1.85
CA ASN A 92 -3.90 13.85 2.95
C ASN A 92 -4.74 12.67 2.45
N ALA A 93 -5.51 12.90 1.39
CA ALA A 93 -6.32 11.87 0.73
C ALA A 93 -5.48 10.87 -0.08
N GLY A 94 -4.16 11.13 -0.27
CA GLY A 94 -3.29 10.22 -1.01
C GLY A 94 -3.61 10.10 -2.49
N GLY A 95 -4.12 11.17 -3.11
CA GLY A 95 -4.42 11.23 -4.54
C GLY A 95 -5.76 10.61 -4.94
N ILE A 96 -6.58 10.17 -3.98
CA ILE A 96 -7.88 9.51 -4.24
C ILE A 96 -8.95 10.16 -3.38
N LEU A 97 -10.00 10.68 -4.00
CA LEU A 97 -11.16 11.30 -3.37
C LEU A 97 -12.44 10.62 -3.85
N GLY A 98 -13.27 10.14 -2.91
CA GLY A 98 -14.51 9.45 -3.23
C GLY A 98 -14.36 8.18 -4.07
N GLY A 99 -13.18 7.54 -4.03
CA GLY A 99 -12.86 6.37 -4.83
C GLY A 99 -12.33 6.65 -6.23
N ILE A 100 -12.04 7.94 -6.54
CA ILE A 100 -11.61 8.39 -7.87
C ILE A 100 -10.28 9.14 -7.74
N SER A 101 -9.34 8.91 -8.66
CA SER A 101 -8.06 9.63 -8.67
C SER A 101 -8.25 11.12 -8.93
N SER A 102 -7.54 11.95 -8.15
CA SER A 102 -7.59 13.42 -8.24
C SER A 102 -6.57 14.01 -9.20
N GLY A 103 -5.68 13.21 -9.76
CA GLY A 103 -4.51 13.69 -10.53
C GLY A 103 -3.29 14.02 -9.66
N GLN A 104 -3.41 13.94 -8.33
CA GLN A 104 -2.28 14.03 -7.43
C GLN A 104 -1.49 12.71 -7.40
N GLN A 105 -0.31 12.75 -6.77
CA GLN A 105 0.46 11.55 -6.47
C GLN A 105 -0.39 10.58 -5.63
N ILE A 106 -0.50 9.34 -6.07
CA ILE A 106 -1.12 8.29 -5.25
C ILE A 106 -0.10 7.81 -4.22
N ILE A 107 -0.50 7.83 -2.95
CA ILE A 107 0.32 7.41 -1.81
C ILE A 107 -0.35 6.24 -1.12
N VAL A 108 0.33 5.10 -1.13
CA VAL A 108 -0.13 3.86 -0.50
C VAL A 108 0.92 3.37 0.45
N SER A 109 0.55 3.03 1.67
CA SER A 109 1.46 2.34 2.59
C SER A 109 0.83 1.07 3.13
N PHE A 110 1.65 0.05 3.38
CA PHE A 110 1.18 -1.21 3.93
C PHE A 110 2.18 -1.80 4.93
N ALA A 111 1.62 -2.44 5.95
CA ALA A 111 2.37 -3.04 7.04
C ALA A 111 2.63 -4.53 6.76
N VAL A 112 3.90 -4.91 6.74
CA VAL A 112 4.36 -6.29 6.59
C VAL A 112 4.75 -6.85 7.96
N LYS A 113 4.09 -7.94 8.39
CA LYS A 113 4.41 -8.57 9.68
C LYS A 113 5.79 -9.21 9.68
N PRO A 114 6.45 -9.35 10.84
CA PRO A 114 7.67 -10.14 10.98
C PRO A 114 7.45 -11.60 10.57
N THR A 115 8.45 -12.21 9.97
CA THR A 115 8.44 -13.66 9.69
C THR A 115 8.34 -14.45 11.00
N SER A 116 7.39 -15.38 11.08
CA SER A 116 7.21 -16.25 12.25
C SER A 116 8.21 -17.41 12.30
N SER A 117 8.80 -17.77 11.16
CA SER A 117 9.83 -18.81 11.04
C SER A 117 11.17 -18.28 11.53
N ILE A 118 11.42 -18.34 12.83
CA ILE A 118 12.65 -17.84 13.47
C ILE A 118 13.39 -18.95 14.21
N LEU A 119 14.69 -18.73 14.45
CA LEU A 119 15.54 -19.68 15.18
C LEU A 119 15.20 -19.75 16.68
N LYS A 120 14.56 -18.72 17.22
CA LYS A 120 14.13 -18.70 18.62
C LYS A 120 13.03 -19.72 18.89
N SER A 121 13.22 -20.49 19.94
CA SER A 121 12.23 -21.48 20.40
C SER A 121 10.92 -20.81 20.83
N ARG A 122 9.79 -21.30 20.31
CA ARG A 122 8.43 -20.81 20.58
C ARG A 122 7.56 -21.91 21.19
N LYS A 123 6.65 -21.53 22.07
CA LYS A 123 5.64 -22.43 22.62
C LYS A 123 4.59 -22.76 21.54
N THR A 124 4.20 -24.02 21.47
CA THR A 124 3.15 -24.51 20.57
C THR A 124 2.54 -25.79 21.14
N ILE A 125 1.63 -26.40 20.40
CA ILE A 125 1.08 -27.71 20.69
C ILE A 125 1.50 -28.72 19.61
N ASN A 126 1.68 -29.97 19.96
CA ASN A 126 1.92 -31.05 19.01
C ASN A 126 0.60 -31.60 18.43
N LYS A 127 0.68 -32.54 17.48
CA LYS A 127 -0.49 -33.18 16.85
C LYS A 127 -1.45 -33.88 17.81
N PHE A 128 -1.03 -34.13 19.04
CA PHE A 128 -1.84 -34.74 20.10
C PHE A 128 -2.40 -33.72 21.10
N GLY A 129 -2.31 -32.42 20.82
CA GLY A 129 -2.78 -31.34 21.69
C GLY A 129 -1.91 -31.03 22.90
N LYS A 130 -0.73 -31.66 23.03
CA LYS A 130 0.18 -31.45 24.17
C LYS A 130 1.12 -30.28 23.94
N ASN A 131 1.34 -29.46 24.98
CA ASN A 131 2.29 -28.36 24.97
C ASN A 131 3.69 -28.79 24.58
N THR A 132 4.30 -28.11 23.64
CA THR A 132 5.66 -28.38 23.18
C THR A 132 6.35 -27.04 22.77
N ARG A 133 7.57 -27.15 22.29
CA ARG A 133 8.33 -26.02 21.74
C ARG A 133 8.81 -26.36 20.34
N ILE A 134 8.80 -25.34 19.47
CA ILE A 134 9.30 -25.45 18.11
C ILE A 134 10.33 -24.35 17.85
N SER A 135 11.36 -24.67 17.10
CA SER A 135 12.26 -23.72 16.45
C SER A 135 12.41 -24.14 14.99
N VAL A 136 12.37 -23.17 14.10
CA VAL A 136 12.50 -23.44 12.67
C VAL A 136 13.96 -23.25 12.28
N LYS A 137 14.63 -24.36 11.90
CA LYS A 137 16.00 -24.32 11.38
C LYS A 137 15.98 -23.97 9.90
N GLY A 138 16.90 -23.13 9.46
CA GLY A 138 17.03 -22.75 8.06
C GLY A 138 17.49 -21.30 7.88
N ARG A 139 17.65 -20.89 6.62
CA ARG A 139 17.93 -19.49 6.27
C ARG A 139 16.62 -18.70 6.20
N HIS A 140 16.48 -17.71 7.05
CA HIS A 140 15.33 -16.82 7.05
C HIS A 140 15.80 -15.37 6.85
N ASP A 141 15.01 -14.61 6.11
CA ASP A 141 15.25 -13.17 5.98
C ASP A 141 14.91 -12.47 7.30
N PRO A 142 15.77 -11.60 7.81
CA PRO A 142 15.49 -10.84 9.02
C PRO A 142 14.31 -9.87 8.84
N CYS A 143 14.04 -9.45 7.59
CA CYS A 143 12.92 -8.58 7.24
C CYS A 143 12.46 -8.90 5.81
N VAL A 144 11.23 -9.35 5.64
CA VAL A 144 10.64 -9.61 4.31
C VAL A 144 10.17 -8.33 3.63
N GLY A 145 10.10 -7.21 4.35
CA GLY A 145 9.70 -5.92 3.81
C GLY A 145 10.57 -5.46 2.63
N ILE A 146 11.88 -5.76 2.65
CA ILE A 146 12.78 -5.42 1.55
C ILE A 146 12.31 -6.05 0.23
N ARG A 147 11.83 -7.29 0.27
CA ARG A 147 11.30 -8.00 -0.90
C ARG A 147 9.87 -7.59 -1.24
N ALA A 148 9.13 -7.04 -0.27
CA ALA A 148 7.78 -6.57 -0.48
C ALA A 148 7.71 -5.29 -1.32
N VAL A 149 8.80 -4.51 -1.39
CA VAL A 149 8.84 -3.26 -2.18
C VAL A 149 8.49 -3.53 -3.66
N PRO A 150 9.28 -4.29 -4.44
CA PRO A 150 8.97 -4.53 -5.85
C PRO A 150 7.63 -5.26 -6.06
N VAL A 151 7.22 -6.10 -5.11
CA VAL A 151 5.92 -6.78 -5.17
C VAL A 151 4.78 -5.77 -5.05
N GLY A 152 4.86 -4.85 -4.10
CA GLY A 152 3.87 -3.80 -3.92
C GLY A 152 3.81 -2.83 -5.11
N GLU A 153 4.97 -2.44 -5.66
CA GLU A 153 5.05 -1.61 -6.87
C GLU A 153 4.36 -2.28 -8.07
N ALA A 154 4.62 -3.57 -8.29
CA ALA A 154 3.99 -4.34 -9.35
C ALA A 154 2.48 -4.45 -9.15
N MET A 155 2.01 -4.75 -7.93
CA MET A 155 0.59 -4.84 -7.60
C MET A 155 -0.13 -3.51 -7.81
N LEU A 156 0.45 -2.39 -7.34
CA LEU A 156 -0.12 -1.06 -7.57
C LEU A 156 -0.21 -0.75 -9.06
N SER A 157 0.83 -1.07 -9.82
CA SER A 157 0.86 -0.84 -11.27
C SER A 157 -0.22 -1.63 -12.00
N CYS A 158 -0.46 -2.89 -11.61
CA CYS A 158 -1.53 -3.71 -12.18
C CYS A 158 -2.92 -3.10 -11.92
N VAL A 159 -3.19 -2.68 -10.68
CA VAL A 159 -4.49 -2.04 -10.34
C VAL A 159 -4.68 -0.75 -11.11
N LEU A 160 -3.66 0.11 -11.15
CA LEU A 160 -3.73 1.39 -11.87
C LEU A 160 -3.92 1.19 -13.37
N LEU A 161 -3.27 0.19 -13.96
CA LEU A 161 -3.43 -0.14 -15.37
C LEU A 161 -4.85 -0.64 -15.66
N ASP A 162 -5.40 -1.50 -14.81
CA ASP A 162 -6.76 -2.01 -14.96
C ASP A 162 -7.79 -0.87 -14.96
N HIS A 163 -7.72 0.01 -13.96
CA HIS A 163 -8.59 1.19 -13.89
C HIS A 163 -8.38 2.16 -15.07
N TYR A 164 -7.14 2.26 -15.57
CA TYR A 164 -6.85 3.08 -16.75
C TYR A 164 -7.53 2.50 -18.01
N LEU A 165 -7.45 1.19 -18.21
CA LEU A 165 -8.10 0.52 -19.34
C LEU A 165 -9.63 0.60 -19.26
N LEU A 166 -10.19 0.43 -18.05
CA LEU A 166 -11.63 0.63 -17.82
C LEU A 166 -12.07 2.06 -18.18
N ASN A 167 -11.29 3.06 -17.75
CA ASN A 167 -11.58 4.46 -18.06
C ASN A 167 -11.55 4.73 -19.58
N LEU A 168 -10.59 4.19 -20.30
CA LEU A 168 -10.56 4.29 -21.78
C LEU A 168 -11.79 3.66 -22.42
N SER A 169 -12.25 2.52 -21.94
CA SER A 169 -13.47 1.86 -22.40
C SER A 169 -14.70 2.74 -22.22
N LEU A 170 -14.82 3.41 -21.07
CA LEU A 170 -15.94 4.30 -20.76
C LEU A 170 -15.96 5.56 -21.65
N ILE A 171 -14.81 6.11 -22.00
CA ILE A 171 -14.70 7.26 -22.91
C ILE A 171 -15.24 6.90 -24.30
N HIS A 172 -14.96 5.70 -24.81
CA HIS A 172 -15.47 5.26 -26.09
C HIS A 172 -16.98 4.97 -26.12
N ILE A 173 -17.57 4.59 -24.96
CA ILE A 173 -19.03 4.36 -24.86
C ILE A 173 -19.78 5.70 -24.79
N SER A 174 -19.18 6.76 -24.28
CA SER A 174 -19.83 8.07 -24.12
C SER A 174 -19.89 8.92 -25.40
N GLU A 175 -19.25 8.52 -26.50
CA GLU A 175 -19.44 9.10 -27.82
C GLU A 175 -20.43 8.24 -28.62
N PRO A 176 -21.75 8.53 -28.61
CA PRO A 176 -22.66 7.90 -29.55
C PRO A 176 -22.23 8.33 -30.95
N THR A 177 -21.82 7.39 -31.78
CA THR A 177 -21.67 7.63 -33.23
C THR A 177 -22.98 8.26 -33.72
N ARG A 178 -23.00 9.57 -33.97
CA ARG A 178 -24.10 10.22 -34.66
C ARG A 178 -24.24 9.52 -36.02
N PRO A 179 -25.41 8.95 -36.36
CA PRO A 179 -25.67 8.52 -37.71
C PRO A 179 -25.60 9.78 -38.59
N SER A 180 -24.75 9.73 -39.61
CA SER A 180 -24.68 10.72 -40.68
C SER A 180 -25.97 10.79 -41.46
#